data_165bc64a7c680afe05886a7349154fa7
#
_entry.id   165bc64a7c680afe05886a7349154fa7
#
_cell.length_a   1.000
_cell.length_b   1.000
_cell.length_c   1.000
_cell.angle_alpha   90.00
_cell.angle_beta   90.00
_cell.angle_gamma   90.00
#
_symmetry.space_group_name_H-M   'P 1'
#
loop_
_entity.id
_entity.type
_entity.pdbx_description
1 polymer ?
#
loop_
_entity_poly.entity_id
_entity_poly.type
_entity_poly.pdbx_seq_one_letter_code
_entity_poly.pdbx_strand_id
1 'polypeptide(L)'
;MYERFQIISQKFRILRSFPSGKMQIWELNPYWAKTEIVDISTNHKQLMIHSKDKSVSVGSFLNNYDKQKLEKKISSSLRSFRESQTI
;
A
#
# COMPACT_ATOMS: atom_id res chain seq x y z
N MET A 1 8.51 -14.13 0.27
CA MET A 1 7.66 -13.10 -0.35
C MET A 1 8.04 -11.73 0.20
N TYR A 2 8.16 -10.75 -0.65
CA TYR A 2 8.34 -9.37 -0.21
C TYR A 2 7.53 -8.44 -1.09
N GLU A 3 7.31 -7.23 -0.58
CA GLU A 3 6.58 -6.20 -1.30
C GLU A 3 7.39 -4.92 -1.32
N ARG A 4 7.28 -4.18 -2.42
CA ARG A 4 7.95 -2.89 -2.59
C ARG A 4 6.93 -1.85 -3.01
N PHE A 5 7.03 -0.66 -2.40
CA PHE A 5 6.13 0.45 -2.67
C PHE A 5 6.95 1.61 -3.23
N GLN A 6 6.54 2.13 -4.37
CA GLN A 6 7.27 3.20 -5.07
C GLN A 6 6.31 4.22 -5.63
N ILE A 7 6.70 5.49 -5.56
CA ILE A 7 5.99 6.54 -6.29
C ILE A 7 6.95 7.00 -7.39
N ILE A 8 6.64 6.65 -8.63
CA ILE A 8 7.50 6.91 -9.79
C ILE A 8 6.65 7.48 -10.91
N SER A 9 7.07 8.61 -11.49
CA SER A 9 6.41 9.19 -12.66
C SER A 9 4.91 9.36 -12.45
N GLN A 10 4.53 9.86 -11.28
CA GLN A 10 3.14 10.11 -10.89
C GLN A 10 2.28 8.85 -10.80
N LYS A 11 2.93 7.71 -10.56
CA LYS A 11 2.24 6.44 -10.32
C LYS A 11 2.67 5.85 -8.98
N PHE A 12 1.72 5.29 -8.26
CA PHE A 12 2.02 4.53 -7.05
C PHE A 12 2.05 3.06 -7.44
N ARG A 13 3.26 2.50 -7.39
CA ARG A 13 3.48 1.12 -7.84
C ARG A 13 3.70 0.22 -6.65
N ILE A 14 2.98 -0.90 -6.64
CA ILE A 14 3.12 -1.94 -5.64
C ILE A 14 3.64 -3.19 -6.35
N LEU A 15 4.81 -3.68 -5.91
CA LEU A 15 5.39 -4.92 -6.45
C LEU A 15 5.33 -5.98 -5.36
N ARG A 16 4.88 -7.18 -5.72
CA ARG A 16 4.91 -8.35 -4.84
C ARG A 16 5.71 -9.45 -5.50
N SER A 17 6.73 -9.93 -4.79
CA SER A 17 7.59 -11.01 -5.26
C SER A 17 7.34 -12.25 -4.43
N PHE A 18 7.18 -13.38 -5.11
CA PHE A 18 6.92 -14.68 -4.48
C PHE A 18 8.18 -15.55 -4.54
N PRO A 19 8.33 -16.51 -3.59
CA PRO A 19 9.48 -17.44 -3.61
C PRO A 19 9.58 -18.23 -4.90
N SER A 20 8.45 -18.44 -5.60
CA SER A 20 8.44 -19.16 -6.88
C SER A 20 9.06 -18.37 -8.02
N GLY A 21 9.42 -17.10 -7.79
CA GLY A 21 9.92 -16.22 -8.83
C GLY A 21 8.86 -15.41 -9.54
N LYS A 22 7.59 -15.66 -9.24
CA LYS A 22 6.50 -14.86 -9.80
C LYS A 22 6.48 -13.49 -9.19
N MET A 23 6.02 -12.51 -9.95
CA MET A 23 5.84 -11.13 -9.49
C MET A 23 4.45 -10.64 -9.88
N GLN A 24 3.87 -9.86 -9.00
CA GLN A 24 2.63 -9.13 -9.27
C GLN A 24 2.91 -7.64 -9.14
N ILE A 25 2.33 -6.85 -10.03
CA ILE A 25 2.54 -5.40 -10.05
C ILE A 25 1.18 -4.73 -10.14
N TRP A 26 0.94 -3.77 -9.26
CA TRP A 26 -0.24 -2.91 -9.30
C TRP A 26 0.24 -1.48 -9.47
N GLU A 27 -0.46 -0.72 -10.30
CA GLU A 27 -0.22 0.72 -10.47
C GLU A 27 -1.49 1.45 -10.11
N LEU A 28 -1.38 2.37 -9.17
CA LEU A 28 -2.50 3.16 -8.68
C LEU A 28 -2.18 4.64 -8.86
N ASN A 29 -3.24 5.44 -8.96
CA ASN A 29 -3.09 6.89 -9.01
C ASN A 29 -2.84 7.40 -7.60
N PRO A 30 -1.65 7.99 -7.31
CA PRO A 30 -1.32 8.42 -5.95
C PRO A 30 -2.20 9.55 -5.43
N TYR A 31 -2.86 10.31 -6.32
CA TYR A 31 -3.79 11.35 -5.87
C TYR A 31 -5.05 10.77 -5.24
N TRP A 32 -5.43 9.55 -5.62
CA TRP A 32 -6.66 8.90 -5.17
C TRP A 32 -6.38 7.74 -4.21
N ALA A 33 -5.12 7.36 -4.04
CA ALA A 33 -4.77 6.22 -3.21
C ALA A 33 -4.95 6.56 -1.73
N LYS A 34 -5.59 5.65 -1.00
CA LYS A 34 -5.85 5.77 0.43
C LYS A 34 -5.55 4.45 1.11
N THR A 35 -5.07 4.53 2.34
CA THR A 35 -4.82 3.36 3.17
C THR A 35 -5.97 3.16 4.14
N GLU A 36 -6.23 1.89 4.47
CA GLU A 36 -7.26 1.54 5.44
C GLU A 36 -6.83 0.29 6.19
N ILE A 37 -6.99 0.30 7.52
CA ILE A 37 -6.83 -0.90 8.34
C ILE A 37 -8.22 -1.45 8.63
N VAL A 38 -8.45 -2.68 8.19
CA VAL A 38 -9.74 -3.35 8.35
C VAL A 38 -9.61 -4.47 9.36
N ASP A 39 -10.53 -4.53 10.33
CA ASP A 39 -10.59 -5.63 11.28
C ASP A 39 -11.32 -6.81 10.65
N ILE A 40 -10.60 -7.92 10.42
CA ILE A 40 -11.20 -9.13 9.87
C ILE A 40 -11.76 -10.01 10.96
N SER A 41 -11.06 -10.07 12.09
CA SER A 41 -11.49 -10.81 13.27
C SER A 41 -10.89 -10.15 14.51
N THR A 42 -11.17 -10.72 15.69
CA THR A 42 -10.79 -10.11 16.97
C THR A 42 -9.32 -9.70 17.05
N ASN A 43 -8.41 -10.50 16.51
CA ASN A 43 -6.98 -10.23 16.58
C ASN A 43 -6.32 -10.19 15.21
N HIS A 44 -7.10 -9.99 14.15
CA HIS A 44 -6.55 -10.01 12.80
C HIS A 44 -6.96 -8.78 12.03
N LYS A 45 -5.97 -8.03 11.58
CA LYS A 45 -6.18 -6.81 10.80
C LYS A 45 -5.66 -7.03 9.38
N GLN A 46 -6.27 -6.32 8.45
CA GLN A 46 -5.83 -6.33 7.05
C GLN A 46 -5.55 -4.90 6.62
N LEU A 47 -4.38 -4.69 6.01
CA LEU A 47 -4.03 -3.39 5.46
C LEU A 47 -4.43 -3.35 3.99
N MET A 48 -5.29 -2.40 3.65
CA MET A 48 -5.79 -2.22 2.29
C MET A 48 -5.30 -0.88 1.74
N ILE A 49 -5.01 -0.87 0.46
CA ILE A 49 -4.77 0.36 -0.29
C ILE A 49 -5.85 0.44 -1.35
N HIS A 50 -6.62 1.51 -1.30
CA HIS A 50 -7.72 1.76 -2.23
C HIS A 50 -7.36 2.91 -3.17
N SER A 51 -7.66 2.76 -4.42
CA SER A 51 -7.69 3.83 -5.38
C SER A 51 -9.02 3.73 -6.11
N LYS A 52 -9.38 4.72 -6.84
CA LYS A 52 -10.70 4.94 -7.43
C LYS A 52 -11.54 3.68 -7.70
N ASP A 53 -10.97 2.69 -8.39
CA ASP A 53 -11.66 1.46 -8.76
C ASP A 53 -10.82 0.20 -8.48
N LYS A 54 -9.74 0.35 -7.70
CA LYS A 54 -8.86 -0.76 -7.36
C LYS A 54 -8.67 -0.83 -5.87
N SER A 55 -8.52 -2.04 -5.36
CA SER A 55 -8.18 -2.28 -3.95
C SER A 55 -7.16 -3.40 -3.87
N VAL A 56 -6.12 -3.21 -3.08
CA VAL A 56 -5.04 -4.18 -2.93
C VAL A 56 -4.77 -4.39 -1.45
N SER A 57 -4.73 -5.66 -1.04
CA SER A 57 -4.30 -6.03 0.31
C SER A 57 -2.79 -6.17 0.32
N VAL A 58 -2.11 -5.52 1.27
CA VAL A 58 -0.66 -5.53 1.38
C VAL A 58 -0.22 -5.89 2.78
N GLY A 59 1.03 -6.34 2.92
CA GLY A 59 1.62 -6.65 4.21
C GLY A 59 0.96 -7.82 4.92
N SER A 60 0.38 -8.77 4.18
CA SER A 60 -0.31 -9.91 4.77
C SER A 60 0.59 -10.77 5.66
N PHE A 61 1.91 -10.72 5.42
CA PHE A 61 2.90 -11.47 6.19
C PHE A 61 3.34 -10.73 7.46
N LEU A 62 2.86 -9.52 7.69
CA LEU A 62 3.22 -8.72 8.85
C LEU A 62 2.23 -8.97 9.99
N ASN A 63 2.69 -8.76 11.25
CA ASN A 63 1.78 -8.74 12.37
C ASN A 63 1.00 -7.42 12.39
N ASN A 64 0.00 -7.34 13.29
CA ASN A 64 -0.87 -6.16 13.33
C ASN A 64 -0.12 -4.86 13.62
N TYR A 65 0.86 -4.91 14.51
CA TYR A 65 1.65 -3.74 14.86
C TYR A 65 2.43 -3.23 13.65
N ASP A 66 3.08 -4.14 12.93
CA ASP A 66 3.88 -3.78 11.75
C ASP A 66 2.99 -3.31 10.60
N LYS A 67 1.77 -3.87 10.49
CA LYS A 67 0.81 -3.37 9.49
C LYS A 67 0.43 -1.92 9.76
N GLN A 68 0.24 -1.56 11.02
CA GLN A 68 -0.07 -0.19 11.39
C GLN A 68 1.09 0.75 11.09
N LYS A 69 2.32 0.31 11.34
CA LYS A 69 3.51 1.10 11.01
C LYS A 69 3.65 1.30 9.51
N LEU A 70 3.43 0.24 8.74
CA LEU A 70 3.48 0.31 7.28
C LEU A 70 2.41 1.25 6.74
N GLU A 71 1.19 1.18 7.30
CA GLU A 71 0.10 2.08 6.90
C GLU A 71 0.51 3.54 7.07
N LYS A 72 1.12 3.88 8.20
CA LYS A 72 1.55 5.25 8.45
C LYS A 72 2.62 5.69 7.46
N LYS A 73 3.57 4.83 7.13
CA LYS A 73 4.61 5.15 6.16
C LYS A 73 4.03 5.40 4.77
N ILE A 74 3.13 4.53 4.31
CA ILE A 74 2.50 4.67 3.01
C ILE A 74 1.65 5.93 2.96
N SER A 75 0.82 6.13 3.97
CA SER A 75 -0.05 7.29 4.07
C SER A 75 0.75 8.59 4.07
N SER A 76 1.85 8.62 4.80
CA SER A 76 2.73 9.79 4.86
C SER A 76 3.39 10.06 3.52
N SER A 77 3.86 9.03 2.84
CA SER A 77 4.48 9.18 1.52
C SER A 77 3.49 9.68 0.48
N LEU A 78 2.27 9.17 0.50
CA LEU A 78 1.22 9.63 -0.41
C LEU A 78 0.86 11.08 -0.14
N ARG A 79 0.78 11.46 1.13
CA ARG A 79 0.50 12.84 1.50
C ARG A 79 1.61 13.78 1.02
N SER A 80 2.87 13.39 1.24
CA SER A 80 4.01 14.19 0.80
C SER A 80 4.02 14.36 -0.71
N PHE A 81 3.68 13.32 -1.44
CA PHE A 81 3.58 13.40 -2.90
C PHE A 81 2.51 14.41 -3.32
N ARG A 82 1.32 14.31 -2.73
CA ARG A 82 0.22 15.22 -3.09
C ARG A 82 0.56 16.67 -2.74
N GLU A 83 1.20 16.91 -1.60
CA GLU A 83 1.60 18.24 -1.20
C GLU A 83 2.68 18.82 -2.11
N SER A 84 3.61 17.99 -2.59
CA SER A 84 4.68 18.45 -3.48
C SER A 84 4.16 18.80 -4.87
N GLN A 85 2.99 18.31 -5.25
CA GLN A 85 2.38 18.64 -6.53
C GLN A 85 1.51 19.89 -6.48
N THR A 86 1.27 20.42 -5.29
CA THR A 86 0.48 21.63 -5.08
C THR A 86 1.39 22.86 -5.16
N ILE A 87 1.13 23.73 -6.09
CA ILE A 87 1.89 24.96 -6.25
C ILE A 87 1.03 26.14 -5.83
#